data_b9863560416cc36009bc45752605e8db
#
_entry.id   b9863560416cc36009bc45752605e8db
#
_cell.length_a   1.000
_cell.length_b   1.000
_cell.length_c   1.000
_cell.angle_alpha   90.00
_cell.angle_beta   90.00
_cell.angle_gamma   90.00
#
_symmetry.space_group_name_H-M   'P 1'
#
loop_
_entity.id
_entity.type
_entity.pdbx_description
1 polymer ?
#
loop_
_entity_poly.entity_id
_entity_poly.type
_entity_poly.pdbx_seq_one_letter_code
_entity_poly.pdbx_strand_id
1 'polypeptide(L)'
;MTRALAGVLVAIALLAGCGGNSVTQPAGSTKVTMTEFKFDPSDITVPHGKVVFFLVNSGNTQHDLAIRDSSNNRLSVSELVSSGDSVVFTVDKIDAGTYTIYCTQQGHEASGMKGKLTVT
;
A
#
# COMPACT_ATOMS: atom_id res chain seq x y z
N MET A 1 -11.96 -60.71 30.10
CA MET A 1 -10.86 -59.88 29.63
C MET A 1 -11.41 -58.93 28.60
N THR A 2 -11.80 -57.74 28.98
CA THR A 2 -12.39 -56.71 28.11
C THR A 2 -11.36 -55.62 27.90
N ARG A 3 -10.85 -55.49 26.66
CA ARG A 3 -9.93 -54.41 26.26
C ARG A 3 -10.76 -53.21 25.80
N ALA A 4 -10.73 -52.11 26.53
CA ALA A 4 -11.28 -50.83 26.13
C ALA A 4 -10.29 -50.13 25.18
N LEU A 5 -10.72 -49.87 23.94
CA LEU A 5 -10.03 -48.99 23.00
C LEU A 5 -10.44 -47.55 23.30
N ALA A 6 -9.50 -46.77 23.83
CA ALA A 6 -9.66 -45.33 23.96
C ALA A 6 -9.39 -44.67 22.59
N GLY A 7 -10.44 -44.18 21.96
CA GLY A 7 -10.32 -43.39 20.74
C GLY A 7 -9.84 -41.97 21.06
N VAL A 8 -8.68 -41.60 20.55
CA VAL A 8 -8.19 -40.23 20.61
C VAL A 8 -8.86 -39.42 19.48
N LEU A 9 -9.76 -38.52 19.84
CA LEU A 9 -10.34 -37.52 18.93
C LEU A 9 -9.31 -36.39 18.76
N VAL A 10 -8.64 -36.37 17.61
CA VAL A 10 -7.83 -35.24 17.20
C VAL A 10 -8.77 -34.17 16.63
N ALA A 11 -9.00 -33.13 17.39
CA ALA A 11 -9.70 -31.94 16.93
C ALA A 11 -8.75 -31.12 16.02
N ILE A 12 -8.95 -31.18 14.72
CA ILE A 12 -8.27 -30.32 13.77
C ILE A 12 -8.95 -28.95 13.84
N ALA A 13 -8.32 -27.99 14.52
CA ALA A 13 -8.72 -26.60 14.48
C ALA A 13 -8.36 -26.02 13.11
N LEU A 14 -9.35 -25.86 12.24
CA LEU A 14 -9.23 -25.09 11.01
C LEU A 14 -9.11 -23.60 11.38
N LEU A 15 -7.89 -23.10 11.40
CA LEU A 15 -7.65 -21.67 11.41
C LEU A 15 -8.09 -21.12 10.04
N ALA A 16 -9.31 -20.62 9.98
CA ALA A 16 -9.75 -19.79 8.86
C ALA A 16 -8.94 -18.48 8.92
N GLY A 17 -7.84 -18.42 8.16
CA GLY A 17 -7.10 -17.17 7.96
C GLY A 17 -8.00 -16.18 7.24
N CYS A 18 -8.37 -15.06 7.88
CA CYS A 18 -8.95 -13.91 7.21
C CYS A 18 -7.89 -13.35 6.27
N GLY A 19 -8.02 -13.64 4.95
CA GLY A 19 -7.00 -13.32 3.98
C GLY A 19 -7.22 -11.99 3.31
N GLY A 20 -6.43 -10.96 3.68
CA GLY A 20 -5.96 -9.93 2.76
C GLY A 20 -4.50 -10.23 2.45
N ASN A 21 -4.00 -9.86 1.27
CA ASN A 21 -2.57 -9.92 0.97
C ASN A 21 -1.87 -8.78 1.71
N SER A 22 -1.50 -9.01 2.96
CA SER A 22 -0.72 -8.04 3.73
C SER A 22 0.74 -8.42 3.69
N VAL A 23 1.58 -7.47 3.29
CA VAL A 23 3.03 -7.58 3.39
C VAL A 23 3.51 -6.82 4.63
N THR A 24 4.65 -7.24 5.18
CA THR A 24 5.27 -6.53 6.29
C THR A 24 5.91 -5.24 5.79
N GLN A 25 5.71 -4.16 6.53
CA GLN A 25 6.33 -2.87 6.21
C GLN A 25 7.86 -2.98 6.26
N PRO A 26 8.57 -2.67 5.16
CA PRO A 26 10.03 -2.65 5.16
C PRO A 26 10.59 -1.54 6.07
N ALA A 27 11.70 -1.82 6.74
CA ALA A 27 12.43 -0.79 7.49
C ALA A 27 12.86 0.35 6.55
N GLY A 28 12.72 1.60 7.01
CA GLY A 28 13.05 2.79 6.22
C GLY A 28 12.04 3.16 5.13
N SER A 29 10.94 2.42 4.99
CA SER A 29 9.87 2.78 4.05
C SER A 29 8.95 3.86 4.62
N THR A 30 8.39 4.65 3.72
CA THR A 30 7.34 5.63 4.04
C THR A 30 5.97 4.98 3.92
N LYS A 31 5.26 4.86 5.03
CA LYS A 31 3.89 4.36 5.03
C LYS A 31 2.93 5.42 4.51
N VAL A 32 2.06 5.01 3.59
CA VAL A 32 0.95 5.83 3.09
C VAL A 32 -0.32 5.01 3.16
N THR A 33 -1.29 5.49 3.94
CA THR A 33 -2.63 4.89 4.00
C THR A 33 -3.52 5.53 2.94
N MET A 34 -4.24 4.70 2.21
CA MET A 34 -5.15 5.10 1.13
C MET A 34 -6.57 4.82 1.54
N THR A 35 -7.43 5.81 1.41
CA THR A 35 -8.90 5.73 1.59
C THR A 35 -9.57 6.54 0.49
N GLU A 36 -10.89 6.52 0.42
CA GLU A 36 -11.67 7.36 -0.50
C GLU A 36 -11.67 8.80 -0.01
N PHE A 37 -11.14 9.66 -0.65
CA PHE A 37 -10.28 9.94 -1.78
C PHE A 37 -9.05 10.68 -1.26
N LYS A 38 -8.24 9.98 -0.51
CA LYS A 38 -7.20 10.60 0.31
C LYS A 38 -5.97 9.71 0.48
N PHE A 39 -4.79 10.33 0.45
CA PHE A 39 -3.56 9.77 1.00
C PHE A 39 -3.32 10.31 2.41
N ASP A 40 -2.84 9.48 3.31
CA ASP A 40 -2.43 9.87 4.65
C ASP A 40 -1.05 9.27 4.97
N PRO A 41 0.01 10.10 5.08
CA PRO A 41 0.06 11.55 4.86
C PRO A 41 -0.11 11.93 3.38
N SER A 42 -0.65 13.15 3.12
CA SER A 42 -0.75 13.70 1.77
C SER A 42 0.48 14.54 1.39
N ASP A 43 1.19 15.09 2.34
CA ASP A 43 2.47 15.79 2.17
C ASP A 43 3.60 14.91 2.71
N ILE A 44 4.50 14.50 1.83
CA ILE A 44 5.58 13.56 2.11
C ILE A 44 6.91 14.20 1.75
N THR A 45 7.89 14.05 2.62
CA THR A 45 9.28 14.45 2.35
C THR A 45 10.19 13.24 2.47
N VAL A 46 11.00 13.01 1.43
CA VAL A 46 11.97 11.90 1.38
C VAL A 46 13.29 12.41 0.80
N PRO A 47 14.43 11.77 1.10
CA PRO A 47 15.68 12.07 0.42
C PRO A 47 15.65 11.56 -1.03
N HIS A 48 16.49 12.18 -1.90
CA HIS A 48 16.67 11.73 -3.29
C HIS A 48 17.32 10.34 -3.35
N GLY A 49 17.21 9.70 -4.50
CA GLY A 49 17.71 8.36 -4.75
C GLY A 49 16.60 7.33 -4.70
N LYS A 50 16.84 6.19 -4.09
CA LYS A 50 15.87 5.13 -3.95
C LYS A 50 14.85 5.47 -2.85
N VAL A 51 13.58 5.42 -3.19
CA VAL A 51 12.47 5.65 -2.26
C VAL A 51 11.58 4.43 -2.20
N VAL A 52 11.24 4.00 -1.00
CA VAL A 52 10.36 2.84 -0.75
C VAL A 52 9.12 3.32 -0.01
N PHE A 53 7.97 3.12 -0.62
CA PHE A 53 6.67 3.34 0.00
C PHE A 53 6.05 2.03 0.46
N PHE A 54 5.41 2.06 1.59
CA PHE A 54 4.54 0.99 2.06
C PHE A 54 3.08 1.48 1.97
N LEU A 55 2.37 1.00 0.96
CA LEU A 55 1.00 1.43 0.68
C LEU A 55 0.01 0.49 1.35
N VAL A 56 -0.90 1.06 2.13
CA VAL A 56 -1.96 0.31 2.83
C VAL A 56 -3.31 0.84 2.37
N ASN A 57 -4.13 -0.01 1.76
CA ASN A 57 -5.47 0.38 1.36
C ASN A 57 -6.49 0.03 2.45
N SER A 58 -6.87 1.04 3.23
CA SER A 58 -7.91 0.95 4.27
C SER A 58 -9.28 1.41 3.78
N GLY A 59 -9.40 1.71 2.48
CA GLY A 59 -10.67 2.09 1.84
C GLY A 59 -11.49 0.90 1.36
N ASN A 60 -12.58 1.19 0.66
CA ASN A 60 -13.51 0.19 0.14
C ASN A 60 -13.35 -0.07 -1.36
N THR A 61 -12.59 0.77 -2.06
CA THR A 61 -12.29 0.63 -3.48
C THR A 61 -10.80 0.42 -3.72
N GLN A 62 -10.42 0.09 -4.94
CA GLN A 62 -9.02 -0.03 -5.33
C GLN A 62 -8.37 1.34 -5.45
N HIS A 63 -7.12 1.42 -5.05
CA HIS A 63 -6.29 2.62 -5.13
C HIS A 63 -4.88 2.29 -5.61
N ASP A 64 -4.21 3.27 -6.16
CA ASP A 64 -2.77 3.24 -6.44
C ASP A 64 -2.12 4.57 -6.07
N LEU A 65 -0.80 4.62 -6.14
CA LEU A 65 -0.03 5.84 -5.98
C LEU A 65 0.86 6.03 -7.20
N ALA A 66 0.57 7.06 -7.98
CA ALA A 66 1.40 7.52 -9.08
C ALA A 66 2.14 8.80 -8.69
N ILE A 67 3.30 9.01 -9.30
CA ILE A 67 4.14 10.20 -9.12
C ILE A 67 4.30 10.88 -10.46
N ARG A 68 4.06 12.19 -10.51
CA ARG A 68 4.33 13.03 -11.69
C ARG A 68 5.16 14.25 -11.34
N ASP A 69 5.93 14.73 -12.31
CA ASP A 69 6.71 15.94 -12.19
C ASP A 69 5.86 17.21 -12.40
N SER A 70 6.51 18.38 -12.30
CA SER A 70 5.86 19.68 -12.49
C SER A 70 5.41 19.93 -13.94
N SER A 71 5.95 19.19 -14.90
CA SER A 71 5.53 19.20 -16.30
C SER A 71 4.42 18.19 -16.60
N ASN A 72 3.86 17.58 -15.57
CA ASN A 72 2.78 16.60 -15.64
C ASN A 72 3.17 15.26 -16.28
N ASN A 73 4.47 14.95 -16.34
CA ASN A 73 4.94 13.65 -16.80
C ASN A 73 4.88 12.64 -15.64
N ARG A 74 4.22 11.51 -15.86
CA ARG A 74 4.22 10.41 -14.87
C ARG A 74 5.58 9.71 -14.88
N LEU A 75 6.22 9.69 -13.73
CA LEU A 75 7.52 9.07 -13.52
C LEU A 75 7.40 7.62 -13.08
N SER A 76 6.43 7.32 -12.23
CA SER A 76 6.25 5.97 -11.67
C SER A 76 4.81 5.79 -11.19
N VAL A 77 4.39 4.53 -11.04
CA VAL A 77 3.09 4.16 -10.49
C VAL A 77 3.20 2.81 -9.81
N SER A 78 2.55 2.67 -8.66
CA SER A 78 2.43 1.39 -7.96
C SER A 78 1.52 0.42 -8.71
N GLU A 79 1.56 -0.84 -8.33
CA GLU A 79 0.46 -1.75 -8.65
C GLU A 79 -0.85 -1.27 -8.00
N LEU A 80 -1.96 -1.74 -8.53
CA LEU A 80 -3.28 -1.47 -7.98
C LEU A 80 -3.46 -2.28 -6.69
N VAL A 81 -3.85 -1.59 -5.61
CA VAL A 81 -4.00 -2.18 -4.28
C VAL A 81 -5.48 -2.37 -3.98
N SER A 82 -5.90 -3.61 -3.79
CA SER A 82 -7.29 -3.92 -3.42
C SER A 82 -7.62 -3.49 -1.99
N SER A 83 -8.90 -3.31 -1.70
CA SER A 83 -9.38 -2.99 -0.35
C SER A 83 -8.85 -4.01 0.68
N GLY A 84 -8.25 -3.54 1.75
CA GLY A 84 -7.69 -4.35 2.83
C GLY A 84 -6.27 -4.87 2.57
N ASP A 85 -5.72 -4.66 1.37
CA ASP A 85 -4.38 -5.11 1.01
C ASP A 85 -3.31 -4.06 1.29
N SER A 86 -2.05 -4.49 1.27
CA SER A 86 -0.89 -3.62 1.31
C SER A 86 0.19 -4.11 0.35
N VAL A 87 0.95 -3.16 -0.20
CA VAL A 87 2.05 -3.44 -1.14
C VAL A 87 3.26 -2.59 -0.83
N VAL A 88 4.41 -3.06 -1.25
CA VAL A 88 5.66 -2.27 -1.27
C VAL A 88 5.85 -1.69 -2.66
N PHE A 89 5.97 -0.38 -2.74
CA PHE A 89 6.21 0.35 -3.98
C PHE A 89 7.59 1.01 -3.93
N THR A 90 8.48 0.57 -4.79
CA THR A 90 9.85 1.07 -4.87
C THR A 90 10.05 1.93 -6.10
N VAL A 91 10.57 3.14 -5.88
CA VAL A 91 11.10 4.01 -6.93
C VAL A 91 12.61 3.94 -6.85
N ASP A 92 13.26 3.33 -7.84
CA ASP A 92 14.69 3.03 -7.79
C ASP A 92 15.56 4.28 -7.76
N LYS A 93 15.09 5.34 -8.44
CA LYS A 93 15.77 6.64 -8.45
C LYS A 93 14.77 7.76 -8.68
N ILE A 94 14.82 8.76 -7.81
CA ILE A 94 14.11 10.03 -7.98
C ILE A 94 15.04 11.19 -7.61
N ASP A 95 15.09 12.21 -8.43
CA ASP A 95 15.93 13.39 -8.20
C ASP A 95 15.28 14.37 -7.22
N ALA A 96 16.09 15.20 -6.58
CA ALA A 96 15.58 16.26 -5.71
C ALA A 96 14.63 17.19 -6.47
N GLY A 97 13.52 17.53 -5.85
CA GLY A 97 12.49 18.36 -6.48
C GLY A 97 11.14 18.20 -5.80
N THR A 98 10.12 18.84 -6.37
CA THR A 98 8.74 18.75 -5.91
C THR A 98 7.89 18.02 -6.94
N TYR A 99 7.13 17.06 -6.49
CA TYR A 99 6.31 16.16 -7.30
C TYR A 99 4.89 16.13 -6.76
N THR A 100 3.97 15.70 -7.61
CA THR A 100 2.60 15.38 -7.21
C THR A 100 2.44 13.88 -7.10
N ILE A 101 1.89 13.39 -5.98
CA ILE A 101 1.35 12.04 -5.87
C ILE A 101 -0.15 12.08 -6.15
N TYR A 102 -0.68 11.07 -6.84
CA TYR A 102 -2.11 10.99 -7.17
C TYR A 102 -2.54 9.55 -7.40
N CYS A 103 -3.83 9.30 -7.24
CA CYS A 103 -4.44 8.02 -7.61
C CYS A 103 -4.87 8.06 -9.08
N THR A 104 -4.58 6.99 -9.82
CA THR A 104 -4.92 6.93 -11.25
C THR A 104 -6.35 6.44 -11.52
N GLN A 105 -7.05 5.96 -10.51
CA GLN A 105 -8.41 5.47 -10.66
C GLN A 105 -9.34 6.61 -11.07
N GLN A 106 -10.23 6.33 -12.02
CA GLN A 106 -11.11 7.34 -12.62
C GLN A 106 -11.89 8.12 -11.55
N GLY A 107 -11.76 9.45 -11.57
CA GLY A 107 -12.46 10.36 -10.67
C GLY A 107 -11.83 10.51 -9.29
N HIS A 108 -10.89 9.67 -8.89
CA HIS A 108 -10.31 9.73 -7.55
C HIS A 108 -9.46 10.98 -7.33
N GLU A 109 -8.58 11.32 -8.27
CA GLU A 109 -7.79 12.55 -8.19
C GLU A 109 -8.68 13.80 -8.18
N ALA A 110 -9.69 13.86 -9.06
CA ALA A 110 -10.64 14.97 -9.11
C ALA A 110 -11.42 15.13 -7.81
N SER A 111 -11.63 14.03 -7.07
CA SER A 111 -12.27 14.02 -5.74
C SER A 111 -11.32 14.37 -4.60
N GLY A 112 -10.04 14.66 -4.89
CA GLY A 112 -9.06 15.10 -3.89
C GLY A 112 -7.95 14.11 -3.57
N MET A 113 -7.91 12.93 -4.20
CA MET A 113 -6.89 11.90 -3.93
C MET A 113 -5.57 12.21 -4.62
N LYS A 114 -4.91 13.21 -4.07
CA LYS A 114 -3.58 13.70 -4.49
C LYS A 114 -2.86 14.34 -3.32
N GLY A 115 -1.56 14.52 -3.47
CA GLY A 115 -0.73 15.15 -2.46
C GLY A 115 0.60 15.64 -3.05
N LYS A 116 1.47 16.10 -2.17
CA LYS A 116 2.79 16.63 -2.52
C LYS A 116 3.89 15.71 -2.05
N LEU A 117 4.84 15.42 -2.91
CA LEU A 117 6.07 14.72 -2.58
C LEU A 117 7.25 15.69 -2.76
N THR A 118 7.92 16.01 -1.66
CA THR A 118 9.15 16.79 -1.67
C THR A 118 10.33 15.84 -1.55
N VAL A 119 11.21 15.88 -2.53
CA VAL A 119 12.45 15.08 -2.55
C VAL A 119 13.62 16.01 -2.32
N THR A 120 14.37 15.77 -1.24
CA THR A 120 15.51 16.60 -0.80
C THR A 120 16.85 16.09 -1.30
#